data_58c0d0402d9252349490ac2e49b2a7f8
#
_entry.id   58c0d0402d9252349490ac2e49b2a7f8
#
_cell.length_a   1.000
_cell.length_b   1.000
_cell.length_c   1.000
_cell.angle_alpha   90.00
_cell.angle_beta   90.00
_cell.angle_gamma   90.00
#
_symmetry.space_group_name_H-M   'P 1'
#
loop_
_entity.id
_entity.type
_entity.pdbx_description
1 polymer ?
#
loop_
_entity_poly.entity_id
_entity_poly.type
_entity_poly.pdbx_seq_one_letter_code
_entity_poly.pdbx_strand_id
1 'polypeptide(L)'
;ISQGISAIWVLHFLTGKKAILTLSLAYMKLDFRLVKEICALGLAGFIMAITNGSVQIVCNATLSRYGGDLYVGIMTVINSVREIITMPVTGLTSGAQPVMSFNYGARKHARVKSAIKFTTIVCILFSCFMWALLLAFPRFFIHMFNSEPELLAEGVPAMHLYFFGI
;
A
#
# COMPACT_ATOMS: atom_id res chain seq x y z
N ILE A 1 -10.47 -19.05 5.08
CA ILE A 1 -11.86 -19.00 5.57
C ILE A 1 -12.41 -17.59 5.41
N SER A 2 -11.72 -16.54 5.89
CA SER A 2 -12.16 -15.13 5.81
C SER A 2 -12.45 -14.67 4.36
N GLN A 3 -11.56 -14.94 3.43
CA GLN A 3 -11.73 -14.60 2.01
C GLN A 3 -12.92 -15.32 1.37
N GLY A 4 -13.18 -16.58 1.78
CA GLY A 4 -14.35 -17.33 1.29
C GLY A 4 -15.68 -16.70 1.75
N ILE A 5 -15.75 -16.28 3.01
CA ILE A 5 -16.94 -15.60 3.54
C ILE A 5 -17.16 -14.26 2.82
N SER A 6 -16.10 -13.48 2.61
CA SER A 6 -16.17 -12.23 1.86
C SER A 6 -16.65 -12.43 0.41
N ALA A 7 -16.15 -13.47 -0.26
CA ALA A 7 -16.57 -13.80 -1.62
C ALA A 7 -18.06 -14.17 -1.68
N ILE A 8 -18.54 -15.01 -0.74
CA ILE A 8 -19.94 -15.40 -0.66
C ILE A 8 -20.83 -14.15 -0.40
N TRP A 9 -20.40 -13.27 0.50
CA TRP A 9 -21.11 -12.03 0.81
C TRP A 9 -21.24 -11.12 -0.43
N VAL A 10 -20.14 -10.93 -1.16
CA VAL A 10 -20.13 -10.12 -2.39
C VAL A 10 -21.02 -10.73 -3.47
N LEU A 11 -20.95 -12.04 -3.69
CA LEU A 11 -21.80 -12.74 -4.63
C LEU A 11 -23.27 -12.63 -4.25
N HIS A 12 -23.61 -12.82 -2.97
CA HIS A 12 -24.98 -12.67 -2.47
C HIS A 12 -25.52 -11.25 -2.68
N PHE A 13 -24.67 -10.23 -2.44
CA PHE A 13 -25.04 -8.83 -2.70
C PHE A 13 -25.28 -8.57 -4.18
N LEU A 14 -24.38 -9.04 -5.07
CA LEU A 14 -24.44 -8.81 -6.52
C LEU A 14 -25.60 -9.58 -7.21
N THR A 15 -26.06 -10.69 -6.61
CA THR A 15 -27.23 -11.43 -7.08
C THR A 15 -28.54 -10.93 -6.46
N GLY A 16 -28.45 -10.04 -5.46
CA GLY A 16 -29.59 -9.48 -4.77
C GLY A 16 -30.30 -8.37 -5.55
N LYS A 17 -31.60 -8.18 -5.27
CA LYS A 17 -32.46 -7.16 -5.92
C LYS A 17 -32.02 -5.70 -5.66
N LYS A 18 -31.11 -5.45 -4.73
CA LYS A 18 -30.60 -4.13 -4.38
C LYS A 18 -29.34 -3.72 -5.17
N ALA A 19 -28.74 -4.64 -5.92
CA ALA A 19 -27.59 -4.35 -6.74
C ALA A 19 -27.98 -3.61 -8.01
N ILE A 20 -27.29 -2.52 -8.30
CA ILE A 20 -27.43 -1.76 -9.55
C ILE A 20 -26.89 -2.57 -10.74
N LEU A 21 -25.92 -3.43 -10.47
CA LEU A 21 -25.30 -4.34 -11.45
C LEU A 21 -25.82 -5.75 -11.21
N THR A 22 -26.43 -6.35 -12.22
CA THR A 22 -26.87 -7.75 -12.18
C THR A 22 -25.86 -8.65 -12.89
N LEU A 23 -25.37 -9.66 -12.17
CA LEU A 23 -24.55 -10.71 -12.77
C LEU A 23 -25.48 -11.60 -13.65
N SER A 24 -25.21 -11.62 -14.95
CA SER A 24 -25.90 -12.51 -15.88
C SER A 24 -24.88 -13.30 -16.69
N LEU A 25 -25.05 -14.61 -16.77
CA LEU A 25 -24.22 -15.51 -17.57
C LEU A 25 -24.21 -15.13 -19.06
N ALA A 26 -25.25 -14.43 -19.53
CA ALA A 26 -25.33 -13.95 -20.93
C ALA A 26 -24.23 -12.91 -21.26
N TYR A 27 -23.72 -12.19 -20.25
CA TYR A 27 -22.68 -11.18 -20.42
C TYR A 27 -21.25 -11.72 -20.14
N MET A 28 -21.12 -12.98 -19.74
CA MET A 28 -19.81 -13.63 -19.52
C MET A 28 -19.17 -14.10 -20.84
N LYS A 29 -19.14 -13.21 -21.84
CA LYS A 29 -18.39 -13.46 -23.07
C LYS A 29 -17.03 -12.78 -22.97
N LEU A 30 -15.98 -13.55 -23.28
CA LEU A 30 -14.61 -13.02 -23.35
C LEU A 30 -14.52 -12.06 -24.54
N ASP A 31 -14.34 -10.77 -24.26
CA ASP A 31 -14.02 -9.76 -25.25
C ASP A 31 -12.50 -9.49 -25.18
N PHE A 32 -11.77 -9.96 -26.18
CA PHE A 32 -10.32 -9.80 -26.25
C PHE A 32 -9.84 -8.34 -26.28
N ARG A 33 -10.67 -7.43 -26.79
CA ARG A 33 -10.37 -6.00 -26.79
C ARG A 33 -10.37 -5.45 -25.37
N LEU A 34 -11.40 -5.76 -24.60
CA LEU A 34 -11.51 -5.39 -23.19
C LEU A 34 -10.39 -6.01 -22.35
N VAL A 35 -10.06 -7.29 -22.59
CA VAL A 35 -8.93 -7.97 -21.91
C VAL A 35 -7.62 -7.27 -22.19
N LYS A 36 -7.35 -6.88 -23.46
CA LYS A 36 -6.14 -6.14 -23.82
C LYS A 36 -6.05 -4.78 -23.12
N GLU A 37 -7.15 -4.04 -23.05
CA GLU A 37 -7.21 -2.75 -22.35
C GLU A 37 -6.95 -2.92 -20.84
N ILE A 38 -7.57 -3.91 -20.21
CA ILE A 38 -7.35 -4.24 -18.79
C ILE A 38 -5.89 -4.63 -18.53
N CYS A 39 -5.32 -5.50 -19.37
CA CYS A 39 -3.92 -5.91 -19.26
C CYS A 39 -2.96 -4.74 -19.45
N ALA A 40 -3.23 -3.86 -20.41
CA ALA A 40 -2.41 -2.68 -20.64
C ALA A 40 -2.41 -1.71 -19.45
N LEU A 41 -3.56 -1.51 -18.81
CA LEU A 41 -3.68 -0.70 -17.59
C LEU A 41 -3.01 -1.39 -16.37
N GLY A 42 -3.14 -2.71 -16.29
CA GLY A 42 -2.53 -3.50 -15.21
C GLY A 42 -1.00 -3.64 -15.32
N LEU A 43 -0.44 -3.49 -16.52
CA LEU A 43 0.99 -3.69 -16.77
C LEU A 43 1.88 -2.75 -15.95
N ALA A 44 1.47 -1.50 -15.78
CA ALA A 44 2.20 -0.53 -14.96
C ALA A 44 2.31 -0.98 -13.49
N GLY A 45 1.19 -1.41 -12.90
CA GLY A 45 1.16 -1.96 -11.55
C GLY A 45 1.97 -3.26 -11.40
N PHE A 46 1.90 -4.12 -12.42
CA PHE A 46 2.66 -5.36 -12.46
C PHE A 46 4.18 -5.11 -12.48
N ILE A 47 4.66 -4.21 -13.34
CA ILE A 47 6.09 -3.84 -13.40
C ILE A 47 6.53 -3.25 -12.06
N MET A 48 5.73 -2.37 -11.46
CA MET A 48 6.03 -1.78 -10.17
C MET A 48 6.12 -2.85 -9.06
N ALA A 49 5.20 -3.82 -9.04
CA ALA A 49 5.20 -4.91 -8.06
C ALA A 49 6.44 -5.82 -8.22
N ILE A 50 6.79 -6.19 -9.47
CA ILE A 50 8.01 -6.99 -9.73
C ILE A 50 9.26 -6.23 -9.30
N THR A 51 9.36 -4.95 -9.65
CA THR A 51 10.53 -4.12 -9.27
C THR A 51 10.68 -4.07 -7.75
N ASN A 52 9.61 -3.78 -7.01
CA ASN A 52 9.63 -3.75 -5.56
C ASN A 52 10.00 -5.14 -4.96
N GLY A 53 9.43 -6.21 -5.49
CA GLY A 53 9.76 -7.57 -5.05
C GLY A 53 11.23 -7.93 -5.32
N SER A 54 11.75 -7.58 -6.49
CA SER A 54 13.16 -7.83 -6.85
C SER A 54 14.11 -7.05 -5.94
N VAL A 55 13.84 -5.78 -5.67
CA VAL A 55 14.62 -4.96 -4.73
C VAL A 55 14.61 -5.61 -3.33
N GLN A 56 13.45 -6.07 -2.86
CA GLN A 56 13.35 -6.70 -1.55
C GLN A 56 14.18 -8.00 -1.47
N ILE A 57 14.15 -8.83 -2.51
CA ILE A 57 14.93 -10.07 -2.58
C ILE A 57 16.43 -9.77 -2.55
N VAL A 58 16.89 -8.84 -3.39
CA VAL A 58 18.32 -8.46 -3.46
C VAL A 58 18.77 -7.84 -2.13
N CYS A 59 17.95 -6.97 -1.55
CA CYS A 59 18.23 -6.34 -0.27
C CYS A 59 18.38 -7.39 0.84
N ASN A 60 17.44 -8.30 0.97
CA ASN A 60 17.49 -9.37 1.97
C ASN A 60 18.68 -10.31 1.76
N ALA A 61 18.97 -10.70 0.51
CA ALA A 61 20.11 -11.55 0.18
C ALA A 61 21.45 -10.87 0.54
N THR A 62 21.57 -9.57 0.26
CA THR A 62 22.76 -8.79 0.59
C THR A 62 22.93 -8.63 2.09
N LEU A 63 21.86 -8.29 2.81
CA LEU A 63 21.89 -8.14 4.26
C LEU A 63 22.25 -9.47 4.96
N SER A 64 21.66 -10.59 4.52
CA SER A 64 21.98 -11.91 5.07
C SER A 64 23.43 -12.29 4.84
N ARG A 65 24.01 -11.94 3.66
CA ARG A 65 25.40 -12.28 3.33
C ARG A 65 26.44 -11.46 4.10
N TYR A 66 26.20 -10.17 4.32
CA TYR A 66 27.18 -9.25 4.89
C TYR A 66 26.89 -8.86 6.34
N GLY A 67 25.65 -8.95 6.79
CA GLY A 67 25.23 -8.53 8.13
C GLY A 67 24.63 -9.64 8.99
N GLY A 68 24.41 -10.84 8.41
CA GLY A 68 23.79 -11.95 9.12
C GLY A 68 22.31 -11.73 9.46
N ASP A 69 21.80 -12.57 10.34
CA ASP A 69 20.37 -12.61 10.72
C ASP A 69 19.94 -11.34 11.48
N LEU A 70 20.87 -10.70 12.20
CA LEU A 70 20.57 -9.46 12.94
C LEU A 70 20.11 -8.34 11.99
N TYR A 71 20.86 -8.09 10.92
CA TYR A 71 20.52 -7.02 9.97
C TYR A 71 19.29 -7.33 9.12
N VAL A 72 19.03 -8.61 8.84
CA VAL A 72 17.75 -9.04 8.24
C VAL A 72 16.58 -8.77 9.19
N GLY A 73 16.78 -9.04 10.48
CA GLY A 73 15.82 -8.71 11.54
C GLY A 73 15.53 -7.21 11.64
N ILE A 74 16.57 -6.38 11.66
CA ILE A 74 16.47 -4.91 11.69
C ILE A 74 15.68 -4.43 10.46
N MET A 75 16.02 -4.91 9.26
CA MET A 75 15.32 -4.52 8.03
C MET A 75 13.85 -4.94 8.03
N THR A 76 13.54 -6.09 8.62
CA THR A 76 12.16 -6.56 8.77
C THR A 76 11.36 -5.62 9.67
N VAL A 77 11.94 -5.18 10.80
CA VAL A 77 11.31 -4.19 11.70
C VAL A 77 11.10 -2.86 10.97
N ILE A 78 12.12 -2.35 10.28
CA ILE A 78 12.03 -1.10 9.50
C ILE A 78 10.92 -1.17 8.45
N ASN A 79 10.84 -2.28 7.71
CA ASN A 79 9.77 -2.49 6.72
C ASN A 79 8.38 -2.55 7.38
N SER A 80 8.27 -3.19 8.54
CA SER A 80 6.99 -3.25 9.28
C SER A 80 6.55 -1.87 9.76
N VAL A 81 7.46 -1.06 10.27
CA VAL A 81 7.20 0.34 10.65
C VAL A 81 6.76 1.15 9.42
N ARG A 82 7.46 1.01 8.30
CA ARG A 82 7.09 1.65 7.03
C ARG A 82 5.68 1.27 6.59
N GLU A 83 5.34 -0.01 6.67
CA GLU A 83 4.01 -0.53 6.30
C GLU A 83 2.90 0.13 7.14
N ILE A 84 3.07 0.20 8.45
CA ILE A 84 2.12 0.85 9.36
C ILE A 84 1.91 2.33 8.98
N ILE A 85 2.97 3.03 8.59
CA ILE A 85 2.88 4.45 8.22
C ILE A 85 2.24 4.64 6.85
N THR A 86 2.52 3.74 5.90
CA THR A 86 1.95 3.84 4.54
C THR A 86 0.49 3.39 4.47
N MET A 87 0.04 2.52 5.38
CA MET A 87 -1.33 2.00 5.40
C MET A 87 -2.43 3.09 5.42
N PRO A 88 -2.38 4.13 6.29
CA PRO A 88 -3.37 5.20 6.29
C PRO A 88 -3.36 6.03 4.99
N VAL A 89 -2.19 6.25 4.41
CA VAL A 89 -2.04 6.97 3.12
C VAL A 89 -2.69 6.17 2.00
N THR A 90 -2.41 4.87 1.95
CA THR A 90 -3.02 3.95 0.98
C THR A 90 -4.54 3.86 1.17
N GLY A 91 -4.99 3.79 2.44
CA GLY A 91 -6.42 3.79 2.76
C GLY A 91 -7.14 5.06 2.31
N LEU A 92 -6.54 6.23 2.56
CA LEU A 92 -7.09 7.53 2.17
C LEU A 92 -7.15 7.67 0.63
N THR A 93 -6.08 7.30 -0.07
CA THR A 93 -6.03 7.36 -1.53
C THR A 93 -7.02 6.39 -2.18
N SER A 94 -7.13 5.17 -1.68
CA SER A 94 -8.10 4.18 -2.14
C SER A 94 -9.54 4.61 -1.87
N GLY A 95 -9.80 5.25 -0.72
CA GLY A 95 -11.12 5.81 -0.40
C GLY A 95 -11.49 7.03 -1.25
N ALA A 96 -10.52 7.84 -1.66
CA ALA A 96 -10.74 8.99 -2.53
C ALA A 96 -10.96 8.61 -4.00
N GLN A 97 -10.44 7.46 -4.44
CA GLN A 97 -10.50 6.99 -5.83
C GLN A 97 -11.93 6.91 -6.39
N PRO A 98 -12.93 6.29 -5.72
CA PRO A 98 -14.31 6.24 -6.21
C PRO A 98 -14.92 7.63 -6.38
N VAL A 99 -14.64 8.54 -5.44
CA VAL A 99 -15.13 9.93 -5.48
C VAL A 99 -14.57 10.67 -6.69
N MET A 100 -13.26 10.52 -6.93
CA MET A 100 -12.61 11.11 -8.11
C MET A 100 -13.14 10.52 -9.41
N SER A 101 -13.26 9.20 -9.50
CA SER A 101 -13.73 8.49 -10.69
C SER A 101 -15.17 8.87 -11.05
N PHE A 102 -16.05 8.93 -10.05
CA PHE A 102 -17.46 9.34 -10.26
C PHE A 102 -17.56 10.79 -10.76
N ASN A 103 -16.86 11.73 -10.12
CA ASN A 103 -16.90 13.13 -10.53
C ASN A 103 -16.22 13.34 -11.89
N TYR A 104 -15.20 12.56 -12.22
CA TYR A 104 -14.54 12.58 -13.54
C TYR A 104 -15.52 12.12 -14.63
N GLY A 105 -16.19 11.00 -14.44
CA GLY A 105 -17.24 10.52 -15.37
C GLY A 105 -18.40 11.49 -15.53
N ALA A 106 -18.77 12.21 -14.46
CA ALA A 106 -19.77 13.29 -14.48
C ALA A 106 -19.26 14.63 -15.07
N ARG A 107 -18.03 14.68 -15.61
CA ARG A 107 -17.35 15.86 -16.17
C ARG A 107 -17.21 17.03 -15.16
N LYS A 108 -17.27 16.78 -13.86
CA LYS A 108 -17.14 17.78 -12.79
C LYS A 108 -15.66 17.99 -12.41
N HIS A 109 -14.85 18.45 -13.34
CA HIS A 109 -13.38 18.56 -13.18
C HIS A 109 -12.95 19.44 -12.00
N ALA A 110 -13.72 20.46 -11.64
CA ALA A 110 -13.43 21.29 -10.47
C ALA A 110 -13.46 20.46 -9.16
N ARG A 111 -14.45 19.56 -9.02
CA ARG A 111 -14.54 18.66 -7.86
C ARG A 111 -13.42 17.64 -7.81
N VAL A 112 -13.03 17.11 -8.98
CA VAL A 112 -11.87 16.19 -9.07
C VAL A 112 -10.60 16.89 -8.60
N LYS A 113 -10.32 18.12 -9.09
CA LYS A 113 -9.16 18.92 -8.63
C LYS A 113 -9.19 19.18 -7.13
N SER A 114 -10.34 19.52 -6.58
CA SER A 114 -10.50 19.74 -5.13
C SER A 114 -10.25 18.46 -4.34
N ALA A 115 -10.76 17.32 -4.79
CA ALA A 115 -10.53 16.02 -4.15
C ALA A 115 -9.05 15.63 -4.18
N ILE A 116 -8.38 15.78 -5.33
CA ILE A 116 -6.94 15.53 -5.47
C ILE A 116 -6.16 16.44 -4.52
N LYS A 117 -6.42 17.76 -4.56
CA LYS A 117 -5.72 18.72 -3.71
C LYS A 117 -5.89 18.40 -2.22
N PHE A 118 -7.11 18.12 -1.78
CA PHE A 118 -7.39 17.76 -0.39
C PHE A 118 -6.66 16.47 0.02
N THR A 119 -6.80 15.40 -0.76
CA THR A 119 -6.13 14.11 -0.48
C THR A 119 -4.62 14.29 -0.42
N THR A 120 -4.03 15.01 -1.39
CA THR A 120 -2.58 15.25 -1.43
C THR A 120 -2.10 16.02 -0.20
N ILE A 121 -2.80 17.11 0.20
CA ILE A 121 -2.43 17.89 1.38
C ILE A 121 -2.48 17.01 2.64
N VAL A 122 -3.56 16.25 2.83
CA VAL A 122 -3.70 15.39 4.01
C VAL A 122 -2.62 14.32 4.03
N CYS A 123 -2.31 13.68 2.89
CA CYS A 123 -1.25 12.68 2.80
C CYS A 123 0.13 13.29 3.12
N ILE A 124 0.45 14.47 2.60
CA ILE A 124 1.73 15.14 2.86
C ILE A 124 1.84 15.49 4.34
N LEU A 125 0.81 16.13 4.92
CA LEU A 125 0.82 16.51 6.34
C LEU A 125 0.98 15.29 7.24
N PHE A 126 0.25 14.21 6.97
CA PHE A 126 0.36 12.96 7.71
C PHE A 126 1.75 12.34 7.57
N SER A 127 2.28 12.25 6.34
CA SER A 127 3.61 11.68 6.08
C SER A 127 4.72 12.49 6.75
N CYS A 128 4.67 13.82 6.67
CA CYS A 128 5.63 14.68 7.35
C CYS A 128 5.55 14.55 8.88
N PHE A 129 4.33 14.47 9.42
CA PHE A 129 4.13 14.25 10.86
C PHE A 129 4.72 12.91 11.32
N MET A 130 4.42 11.83 10.62
CA MET A 130 4.93 10.50 10.95
C MET A 130 6.44 10.41 10.75
N TRP A 131 6.98 11.03 9.73
CA TRP A 131 8.42 11.12 9.50
C TRP A 131 9.13 11.84 10.65
N ALA A 132 8.62 12.99 11.07
CA ALA A 132 9.15 13.73 12.21
C ALA A 132 9.07 12.91 13.51
N LEU A 133 7.97 12.19 13.73
CA LEU A 133 7.77 11.33 14.90
C LEU A 133 8.78 10.16 14.91
N LEU A 134 9.04 9.54 13.75
CA LEU A 134 10.03 8.49 13.60
C LEU A 134 11.46 8.95 13.94
N LEU A 135 11.84 10.14 13.47
CA LEU A 135 13.15 10.69 13.75
C LEU A 135 13.31 11.11 15.22
N ALA A 136 12.21 11.59 15.83
CA ALA A 136 12.24 11.99 17.24
C ALA A 136 12.24 10.80 18.21
N PHE A 137 11.54 9.72 17.88
CA PHE A 137 11.34 8.57 18.78
C PHE A 137 11.61 7.21 18.12
N PRO A 138 12.77 6.98 17.48
CA PRO A 138 13.06 5.74 16.75
C PRO A 138 13.04 4.51 17.67
N ARG A 139 13.53 4.65 18.90
CA ARG A 139 13.53 3.58 19.91
C ARG A 139 12.14 3.06 20.24
N PHE A 140 11.15 3.94 20.31
CA PHE A 140 9.76 3.56 20.57
C PHE A 140 9.22 2.63 19.49
N PHE A 141 9.45 2.97 18.22
CA PHE A 141 8.98 2.17 17.10
C PHE A 141 9.67 0.82 17.00
N ILE A 142 10.97 0.75 17.25
CA ILE A 142 11.71 -0.52 17.24
C ILE A 142 11.25 -1.39 18.41
N HIS A 143 11.13 -0.82 19.61
CA HIS A 143 10.74 -1.54 20.82
C HIS A 143 9.34 -2.16 20.73
N MET A 144 8.46 -1.61 19.87
CA MET A 144 7.12 -2.16 19.63
C MET A 144 7.17 -3.54 18.94
N PHE A 145 8.26 -3.82 18.20
CA PHE A 145 8.42 -5.08 17.47
C PHE A 145 9.42 -6.03 18.12
N ASN A 146 10.50 -5.50 18.67
CA ASN A 146 11.52 -6.31 19.33
C ASN A 146 12.19 -5.50 20.46
N SER A 147 12.42 -6.17 21.59
CA SER A 147 12.99 -5.59 22.80
C SER A 147 14.46 -6.02 23.03
N GLU A 148 15.08 -6.72 22.10
CA GLU A 148 16.47 -7.14 22.21
C GLU A 148 17.42 -5.94 22.20
N PRO A 149 18.32 -5.82 23.19
CA PRO A 149 19.22 -4.66 23.32
C PRO A 149 20.14 -4.48 22.11
N GLU A 150 20.59 -5.56 21.52
CA GLU A 150 21.48 -5.57 20.36
C GLU A 150 20.78 -5.03 19.11
N LEU A 151 19.53 -5.44 18.89
CA LEU A 151 18.70 -4.97 17.78
C LEU A 151 18.34 -3.49 17.94
N LEU A 152 18.16 -3.02 19.18
CA LEU A 152 17.92 -1.61 19.46
C LEU A 152 19.15 -0.75 19.20
N ALA A 153 20.36 -1.23 19.56
CA ALA A 153 21.60 -0.49 19.38
C ALA A 153 21.92 -0.23 17.91
N GLU A 154 21.80 -1.28 17.08
CA GLU A 154 22.10 -1.20 15.64
C GLU A 154 20.88 -0.72 14.82
N GLY A 155 19.67 -0.98 15.29
CA GLY A 155 18.43 -0.62 14.60
C GLY A 155 18.15 0.88 14.57
N VAL A 156 18.50 1.63 15.63
CA VAL A 156 18.29 3.09 15.68
C VAL A 156 19.08 3.83 14.58
N PRO A 157 20.40 3.64 14.44
CA PRO A 157 21.15 4.28 13.35
C PRO A 157 20.68 3.79 11.97
N ALA A 158 20.35 2.50 11.81
CA ALA A 158 19.82 1.96 10.57
C ALA A 158 18.47 2.60 10.19
N MET A 159 17.58 2.81 11.16
CA MET A 159 16.30 3.48 10.95
C MET A 159 16.47 4.94 10.52
N HIS A 160 17.38 5.68 11.17
CA HIS A 160 17.71 7.05 10.76
C HIS A 160 18.22 7.10 9.32
N LEU A 161 19.18 6.21 8.98
CA LEU A 161 19.76 6.15 7.64
C LEU A 161 18.67 5.83 6.59
N TYR A 162 17.80 4.87 6.87
CA TYR A 162 16.73 4.43 5.96
C TYR A 162 15.72 5.54 5.71
N PHE A 163 15.19 6.18 6.76
CA PHE A 163 14.17 7.21 6.64
C PHE A 163 14.70 8.60 6.27
N PHE A 164 16.00 8.83 6.31
CA PHE A 164 16.64 10.05 5.80
C PHE A 164 16.93 9.95 4.29
N GLY A 165 17.08 8.72 3.77
CA GLY A 165 17.38 8.46 2.36
C GLY A 165 16.15 8.30 1.46
N ILE A 166 14.94 8.33 2.03
CA ILE A 166 13.67 8.26 1.33
C ILE A 166 12.99 9.63 1.34
#